data_ae5100ad6fd25f9e514dac2f8d67b0c3
#
_entry.id   ae5100ad6fd25f9e514dac2f8d67b0c3
#
_cell.length_a   1.000
_cell.length_b   1.000
_cell.length_c   1.000
_cell.angle_alpha   90.00
_cell.angle_beta   90.00
_cell.angle_gamma   90.00
#
_symmetry.space_group_name_H-M   'P 1'
#
loop_
_entity.id
_entity.type
_entity.pdbx_description
1 polymer ?
#
loop_
_entity_poly.entity_id
_entity_poly.type
_entity_poly.pdbx_seq_one_letter_code
_entity_poly.pdbx_strand_id
1 'polypeptide(L)'
;LVGSEMCIRDRAFLIGEDFLGGDSACLVLGDNIFYGSGFTGLLREAVRTAEEDGKATVFGYRVDDPGRYGVAEFDDKGNCLSIEEKPAHPKSNYAVVGLYFYPNKVVDVAKSIKPSARGELEITSVNQCFLQSGELKVQTLQRGFAWLDTGTHDSLAEASIFVEVIEKRQGLKIACLEGIAYRNGWITADKLRALAEPMLRNQYGQYLLKLLDEK
;
A
#
# COMPACT_ATOMS: atom_id res chain seq x y z
N LEU A 1 15.72 -14.47 -8.24
CA LEU A 1 14.82 -14.91 -9.30
C LEU A 1 14.84 -13.88 -10.41
N VAL A 2 15.72 -14.08 -11.41
CA VAL A 2 15.81 -13.26 -12.62
C VAL A 2 14.87 -13.87 -13.65
N GLY A 3 13.79 -13.22 -13.93
CA GLY A 3 12.85 -13.63 -14.97
C GLY A 3 11.61 -12.77 -14.95
N SER A 4 11.48 -11.86 -15.91
CA SER A 4 10.36 -10.96 -16.18
C SER A 4 9.68 -10.42 -14.92
N GLU A 5 10.27 -9.39 -14.36
CA GLU A 5 9.92 -8.80 -13.05
C GLU A 5 8.46 -8.28 -12.95
N MET A 6 7.78 -8.08 -14.06
CA MET A 6 6.42 -7.56 -14.10
C MET A 6 5.34 -8.61 -13.80
N CYS A 7 5.64 -9.90 -13.96
CA CYS A 7 4.70 -10.99 -13.63
C CYS A 7 4.72 -11.44 -12.15
N ILE A 8 5.56 -10.84 -11.30
CA ILE A 8 5.72 -11.29 -9.91
C ILE A 8 4.57 -10.79 -9.02
N ARG A 9 4.01 -9.62 -9.29
CA ARG A 9 2.96 -9.01 -8.46
C ARG A 9 1.75 -9.93 -8.30
N ASP A 10 1.29 -10.50 -9.39
CA ASP A 10 0.08 -11.31 -9.42
C ASP A 10 0.34 -12.74 -8.98
N ARG A 11 1.58 -13.23 -9.19
CA ARG A 11 2.04 -14.51 -8.67
C ARG A 11 2.33 -14.49 -7.18
N ALA A 12 2.37 -13.32 -6.53
CA ALA A 12 2.60 -13.23 -5.09
C ALA A 12 1.57 -14.06 -4.31
N PHE A 13 0.30 -14.05 -4.71
CA PHE A 13 -0.76 -14.85 -4.07
C PHE A 13 -0.61 -16.35 -4.36
N LEU A 14 -0.12 -16.74 -5.54
CA LEU A 14 0.13 -18.15 -5.89
C LEU A 14 1.36 -18.69 -5.18
N ILE A 15 2.43 -17.88 -5.12
CA ILE A 15 3.68 -18.25 -4.44
C ILE A 15 3.49 -18.27 -2.92
N GLY A 16 2.70 -17.33 -2.41
CA GLY A 16 2.42 -17.16 -0.99
C GLY A 16 1.23 -17.96 -0.47
N GLU A 17 0.60 -18.82 -1.28
CA GLU A 17 -0.62 -19.55 -0.90
C GLU A 17 -0.46 -20.32 0.42
N ASP A 18 0.59 -21.11 0.52
CA ASP A 18 0.89 -21.89 1.74
C ASP A 18 1.16 -20.98 2.96
N PHE A 19 1.80 -19.83 2.72
CA PHE A 19 2.07 -18.84 3.78
C PHE A 19 0.79 -18.16 4.25
N LEU A 20 -0.12 -17.84 3.35
CA LEU A 20 -1.42 -17.23 3.68
C LEU A 20 -2.32 -18.19 4.46
N GLY A 21 -2.26 -19.49 4.19
CA GLY A 21 -2.88 -20.53 5.01
C GLY A 21 -4.37 -20.39 5.26
N GLY A 22 -5.09 -19.63 4.42
CA GLY A 22 -6.52 -19.34 4.57
C GLY A 22 -6.84 -17.94 5.11
N ASP A 23 -5.84 -17.17 5.52
CA ASP A 23 -6.01 -15.80 6.02
C ASP A 23 -6.23 -14.78 4.88
N SER A 24 -6.80 -13.62 5.24
CA SER A 24 -6.84 -12.44 4.35
C SER A 24 -5.43 -11.90 4.09
N ALA A 25 -5.24 -11.24 2.96
CA ALA A 25 -3.94 -10.77 2.51
C ALA A 25 -3.87 -9.24 2.39
N CYS A 26 -2.76 -8.67 2.83
CA CYS A 26 -2.36 -7.31 2.46
C CYS A 26 -1.14 -7.38 1.53
N LEU A 27 -1.27 -6.85 0.31
CA LEU A 27 -0.17 -6.71 -0.64
C LEU A 27 0.26 -5.25 -0.69
N VAL A 28 1.53 -5.00 -0.39
CA VAL A 28 2.15 -3.66 -0.47
C VAL A 28 3.30 -3.73 -1.46
N LEU A 29 3.34 -2.80 -2.41
CA LEU A 29 4.48 -2.66 -3.31
C LEU A 29 5.62 -1.95 -2.59
N GLY A 30 6.82 -2.53 -2.65
CA GLY A 30 7.98 -2.08 -1.87
C GLY A 30 8.58 -0.74 -2.32
N ASP A 31 8.18 -0.24 -3.47
CA ASP A 31 8.55 1.05 -4.04
C ASP A 31 7.52 2.17 -3.77
N ASN A 32 6.49 1.89 -2.97
CA ASN A 32 5.43 2.84 -2.66
C ASN A 32 5.58 3.38 -1.24
N ILE A 33 5.55 4.71 -1.09
CA ILE A 33 5.56 5.41 0.19
C ILE A 33 4.22 6.13 0.38
N PHE A 34 3.60 5.92 1.54
CA PHE A 34 2.34 6.54 1.92
C PHE A 34 2.53 7.42 3.15
N TYR A 35 2.06 8.65 3.08
CA TYR A 35 2.08 9.57 4.21
C TYR A 35 0.78 10.35 4.29
N GLY A 36 0.16 10.42 5.47
CA GLY A 36 -1.06 11.18 5.66
C GLY A 36 -1.68 10.98 7.03
N SER A 37 -2.40 11.98 7.49
CA SER A 37 -3.13 11.92 8.77
C SER A 37 -4.31 10.96 8.67
N GLY A 38 -4.55 10.16 9.70
CA GLY A 38 -5.66 9.21 9.73
C GLY A 38 -5.44 7.93 8.92
N PHE A 39 -4.28 7.72 8.31
CA PHE A 39 -4.00 6.57 7.47
C PHE A 39 -4.22 5.23 8.19
N THR A 40 -3.80 5.12 9.46
CA THR A 40 -4.04 3.91 10.28
C THR A 40 -5.52 3.55 10.38
N GLY A 41 -6.43 4.53 10.44
CA GLY A 41 -7.87 4.30 10.45
C GLY A 41 -8.35 3.67 9.13
N LEU A 42 -7.87 4.17 7.99
CA LEU A 42 -8.18 3.62 6.67
C LEU A 42 -7.68 2.18 6.51
N LEU A 43 -6.46 1.90 7.01
CA LEU A 43 -5.89 0.55 6.99
C LEU A 43 -6.71 -0.44 7.82
N ARG A 44 -7.11 -0.05 9.04
CA ARG A 44 -7.95 -0.89 9.91
C ARG A 44 -9.32 -1.17 9.28
N GLU A 45 -9.91 -0.18 8.62
CA GLU A 45 -11.16 -0.38 7.89
C GLU A 45 -10.98 -1.33 6.71
N ALA A 46 -9.88 -1.25 5.96
CA ALA A 46 -9.58 -2.17 4.88
C ALA A 46 -9.39 -3.61 5.37
N VAL A 47 -8.69 -3.79 6.51
CA VAL A 47 -8.56 -5.11 7.16
C VAL A 47 -9.93 -5.66 7.52
N ARG A 48 -10.76 -4.87 8.23
CA ARG A 48 -12.11 -5.27 8.61
C ARG A 48 -12.97 -5.64 7.40
N THR A 49 -12.91 -4.84 6.33
CA THR A 49 -13.63 -5.11 5.08
C THR A 49 -13.22 -6.45 4.46
N ALA A 50 -11.92 -6.80 4.52
CA ALA A 50 -11.44 -8.07 3.98
C ALA A 50 -11.84 -9.26 4.87
N GLU A 51 -11.76 -9.11 6.20
CA GLU A 51 -11.98 -10.20 7.16
C GLU A 51 -13.46 -10.44 7.46
N GLU A 52 -14.24 -9.36 7.64
CA GLU A 52 -15.65 -9.46 8.07
C GLU A 52 -16.63 -9.42 6.89
N ASP A 53 -16.38 -8.54 5.89
CA ASP A 53 -17.30 -8.35 4.78
C ASP A 53 -16.94 -9.24 3.57
N GLY A 54 -15.76 -9.90 3.58
CA GLY A 54 -15.27 -10.71 2.48
C GLY A 54 -15.00 -9.93 1.19
N LYS A 55 -14.72 -8.62 1.28
CA LYS A 55 -14.52 -7.73 0.15
C LYS A 55 -13.09 -7.23 0.05
N ALA A 56 -12.61 -7.06 -1.17
CA ALA A 56 -11.33 -6.43 -1.44
C ALA A 56 -11.41 -4.90 -1.24
N THR A 57 -10.32 -4.31 -0.76
CA THR A 57 -10.14 -2.85 -0.73
C THR A 57 -8.87 -2.47 -1.46
N VAL A 58 -8.98 -1.54 -2.40
CA VAL A 58 -7.85 -0.90 -3.08
C VAL A 58 -7.92 0.61 -2.85
N PHE A 59 -6.79 1.30 -3.01
CA PHE A 59 -6.72 2.74 -2.76
C PHE A 59 -6.53 3.50 -4.06
N GLY A 60 -7.34 4.54 -4.25
CA GLY A 60 -7.26 5.48 -5.36
C GLY A 60 -6.61 6.79 -4.92
N TYR A 61 -5.63 7.29 -5.68
CA TYR A 61 -4.98 8.57 -5.45
C TYR A 61 -5.05 9.44 -6.70
N ARG A 62 -5.40 10.71 -6.51
CA ARG A 62 -5.52 11.64 -7.64
C ARG A 62 -4.15 12.09 -8.12
N VAL A 63 -3.87 11.88 -9.41
CA VAL A 63 -2.62 12.24 -10.08
C VAL A 63 -2.89 13.06 -11.34
N ASP A 64 -1.90 13.77 -11.85
CA ASP A 64 -2.02 14.55 -13.09
C ASP A 64 -1.84 13.67 -14.35
N ASP A 65 -0.99 12.65 -14.28
CA ASP A 65 -0.75 11.69 -15.38
C ASP A 65 -1.16 10.26 -14.96
N PRO A 66 -2.46 9.93 -15.03
CA PRO A 66 -2.96 8.62 -14.61
C PRO A 66 -2.64 7.49 -15.56
N GLY A 67 -2.31 7.76 -16.84
CA GLY A 67 -2.08 6.75 -17.87
C GLY A 67 -0.90 5.80 -17.60
N ARG A 68 -0.09 6.07 -16.60
CA ARG A 68 1.03 5.23 -16.17
C ARG A 68 0.62 4.11 -15.22
N TYR A 69 -0.59 4.14 -14.68
CA TYR A 69 -1.09 3.32 -13.58
C TYR A 69 -2.38 2.57 -13.97
N GLY A 70 -2.84 1.70 -13.11
CA GLY A 70 -4.24 1.28 -13.11
C GLY A 70 -5.13 2.48 -12.77
N VAL A 71 -6.17 2.74 -13.56
CA VAL A 71 -7.05 3.90 -13.39
C VAL A 71 -8.44 3.45 -13.01
N ALA A 72 -8.96 3.99 -11.90
CA ALA A 72 -10.32 3.72 -11.44
C ALA A 72 -11.27 4.81 -11.93
N GLU A 73 -12.41 4.41 -12.54
CA GLU A 73 -13.51 5.28 -12.94
C GLU A 73 -14.62 5.25 -11.88
N PHE A 74 -15.22 6.39 -11.61
CA PHE A 74 -16.29 6.54 -10.61
C PHE A 74 -17.55 7.15 -11.21
N ASP A 75 -18.70 6.75 -10.66
CA ASP A 75 -19.96 7.47 -10.88
C ASP A 75 -20.07 8.72 -10.00
N ASP A 76 -21.14 9.51 -10.19
CA ASP A 76 -21.43 10.72 -9.41
C ASP A 76 -21.64 10.44 -7.90
N LYS A 77 -21.86 9.19 -7.53
CA LYS A 77 -22.04 8.75 -6.14
C LYS A 77 -20.74 8.22 -5.51
N GLY A 78 -19.65 8.16 -6.30
CA GLY A 78 -18.36 7.65 -5.87
C GLY A 78 -18.22 6.12 -5.92
N ASN A 79 -19.14 5.40 -6.58
CA ASN A 79 -18.98 3.98 -6.82
C ASN A 79 -17.99 3.75 -7.96
N CYS A 80 -17.11 2.78 -7.81
CA CYS A 80 -16.19 2.38 -8.87
C CYS A 80 -16.95 1.67 -9.99
N LEU A 81 -16.82 2.18 -11.21
CA LEU A 81 -17.46 1.61 -12.41
C LEU A 81 -16.51 0.69 -13.18
N SER A 82 -15.26 1.08 -13.30
CA SER A 82 -14.24 0.29 -14.00
C SER A 82 -12.85 0.54 -13.43
N ILE A 83 -11.94 -0.40 -13.66
CA ILE A 83 -10.50 -0.22 -13.44
C ILE A 83 -9.80 -0.70 -14.72
N GLU A 84 -8.95 0.16 -15.31
CA GLU A 84 -8.21 -0.14 -16.53
C GLU A 84 -6.71 0.01 -16.29
N GLU A 85 -5.91 -0.97 -16.73
CA GLU A 85 -4.46 -0.91 -16.60
C GLU A 85 -3.85 -0.04 -17.69
N LYS A 86 -3.14 1.01 -17.30
CA LYS A 86 -2.39 1.93 -18.18
C LYS A 86 -3.18 2.33 -19.43
N PRO A 87 -4.39 2.87 -19.28
CA PRO A 87 -5.24 3.22 -20.42
C PRO A 87 -4.62 4.33 -21.24
N ALA A 88 -4.70 4.22 -22.59
CA ALA A 88 -4.27 5.29 -23.50
C ALA A 88 -5.12 6.56 -23.35
N HIS A 89 -6.38 6.40 -22.93
CA HIS A 89 -7.34 7.48 -22.68
C HIS A 89 -7.97 7.29 -21.29
N PRO A 90 -7.31 7.78 -20.23
CA PRO A 90 -7.80 7.61 -18.86
C PRO A 90 -9.18 8.25 -18.67
N LYS A 91 -10.10 7.52 -18.06
CA LYS A 91 -11.46 8.01 -17.77
C LYS A 91 -11.56 8.85 -16.49
N SER A 92 -10.52 8.84 -15.69
CA SER A 92 -10.41 9.64 -14.48
C SER A 92 -8.94 9.96 -14.16
N ASN A 93 -8.72 10.81 -13.15
CA ASN A 93 -7.40 11.11 -12.62
C ASN A 93 -7.05 10.28 -11.37
N TYR A 94 -7.76 9.18 -11.09
CA TYR A 94 -7.51 8.35 -9.92
C TYR A 94 -6.70 7.11 -10.29
N ALA A 95 -5.40 7.15 -9.94
CA ALA A 95 -4.52 5.98 -10.00
C ALA A 95 -4.82 5.01 -8.85
N VAL A 96 -4.87 3.72 -9.16
CA VAL A 96 -4.87 2.65 -8.14
C VAL A 96 -3.43 2.46 -7.67
N VAL A 97 -3.20 2.74 -6.40
CA VAL A 97 -1.85 2.72 -5.82
C VAL A 97 -1.47 1.34 -5.29
N GLY A 98 -0.18 1.11 -5.06
CA GLY A 98 0.39 -0.17 -4.70
C GLY A 98 0.10 -0.64 -3.26
N LEU A 99 -1.16 -0.60 -2.85
CA LEU A 99 -1.65 -1.04 -1.55
C LEU A 99 -3.02 -1.70 -1.71
N TYR A 100 -3.09 -2.99 -1.36
CA TYR A 100 -4.26 -3.82 -1.64
C TYR A 100 -4.57 -4.68 -0.43
N PHE A 101 -5.86 -4.80 -0.10
CA PHE A 101 -6.36 -5.71 0.93
C PHE A 101 -7.38 -6.66 0.30
N TYR A 102 -7.19 -7.94 0.51
CA TYR A 102 -8.04 -8.96 -0.09
C TYR A 102 -8.47 -10.00 0.94
N PRO A 103 -9.71 -10.52 0.85
CA PRO A 103 -10.07 -11.76 1.52
C PRO A 103 -9.28 -12.93 0.92
N ASN A 104 -9.18 -14.04 1.64
CA ASN A 104 -8.39 -15.22 1.21
C ASN A 104 -8.74 -15.72 -0.20
N LYS A 105 -9.99 -15.56 -0.64
CA LYS A 105 -10.41 -15.97 -1.99
C LYS A 105 -9.58 -15.32 -3.12
N VAL A 106 -8.71 -14.32 -2.82
CA VAL A 106 -7.79 -13.75 -3.81
C VAL A 106 -6.88 -14.80 -4.43
N VAL A 107 -6.55 -15.86 -3.69
CA VAL A 107 -5.74 -16.98 -4.20
C VAL A 107 -6.46 -17.69 -5.35
N ASP A 108 -7.75 -18.00 -5.18
CA ASP A 108 -8.54 -18.64 -6.22
C ASP A 108 -8.78 -17.71 -7.42
N VAL A 109 -9.03 -16.43 -7.15
CA VAL A 109 -9.12 -15.41 -8.21
C VAL A 109 -7.81 -15.35 -9.00
N ALA A 110 -6.66 -15.27 -8.32
CA ALA A 110 -5.34 -15.23 -8.95
C ALA A 110 -5.06 -16.50 -9.81
N LYS A 111 -5.57 -17.67 -9.43
CA LYS A 111 -5.49 -18.91 -10.23
C LYS A 111 -6.35 -18.84 -11.49
N SER A 112 -7.42 -18.08 -11.48
CA SER A 112 -8.42 -18.02 -12.57
C SER A 112 -8.11 -16.97 -13.64
N ILE A 113 -7.31 -15.94 -13.34
CA ILE A 113 -7.01 -14.86 -14.29
C ILE A 113 -6.12 -15.35 -15.43
N LYS A 114 -6.29 -14.69 -16.58
CA LYS A 114 -5.49 -14.95 -17.80
C LYS A 114 -4.58 -13.74 -18.06
N PRO A 115 -3.43 -13.96 -18.73
CA PRO A 115 -2.61 -12.85 -19.18
C PRO A 115 -3.40 -11.83 -20.00
N SER A 116 -3.13 -10.55 -19.77
CA SER A 116 -3.70 -9.44 -20.52
C SER A 116 -3.24 -9.43 -21.96
N ALA A 117 -3.73 -8.49 -22.78
CA ALA A 117 -3.28 -8.26 -24.14
C ALA A 117 -1.76 -7.95 -24.22
N ARG A 118 -1.14 -7.55 -23.10
CA ARG A 118 0.31 -7.31 -22.96
C ARG A 118 1.11 -8.58 -22.65
N GLY A 119 0.43 -9.74 -22.50
CA GLY A 119 1.04 -11.01 -22.16
C GLY A 119 1.40 -11.15 -20.67
N GLU A 120 0.92 -10.22 -19.83
CA GLU A 120 1.21 -10.17 -18.39
C GLU A 120 -0.03 -10.51 -17.57
N LEU A 121 0.17 -11.21 -16.45
CA LEU A 121 -0.83 -11.26 -15.39
C LEU A 121 -0.81 -9.90 -14.68
N GLU A 122 -1.91 -9.22 -14.58
CA GLU A 122 -1.98 -7.88 -13.99
C GLU A 122 -2.87 -7.87 -12.75
N ILE A 123 -2.41 -7.20 -11.68
CA ILE A 123 -3.20 -7.03 -10.45
C ILE A 123 -4.55 -6.37 -10.76
N THR A 124 -4.60 -5.53 -11.79
CA THR A 124 -5.82 -4.93 -12.31
C THR A 124 -6.84 -5.98 -12.72
N SER A 125 -6.41 -7.13 -13.28
CA SER A 125 -7.32 -8.24 -13.62
C SER A 125 -7.93 -8.87 -12.37
N VAL A 126 -7.17 -9.01 -11.29
CA VAL A 126 -7.68 -9.45 -9.98
C VAL A 126 -8.73 -8.46 -9.46
N ASN A 127 -8.41 -7.16 -9.48
CA ASN A 127 -9.33 -6.12 -9.05
C ASN A 127 -10.62 -6.09 -9.88
N GLN A 128 -10.53 -6.32 -11.20
CA GLN A 128 -11.70 -6.42 -12.08
C GLN A 128 -12.60 -7.60 -11.72
N CYS A 129 -12.04 -8.75 -11.34
CA CYS A 129 -12.83 -9.89 -10.88
C CYS A 129 -13.63 -9.54 -9.61
N PHE A 130 -12.99 -8.90 -8.62
CA PHE A 130 -13.68 -8.43 -7.42
C PHE A 130 -14.71 -7.34 -7.72
N LEU A 131 -14.43 -6.43 -8.65
CA LEU A 131 -15.38 -5.40 -9.07
C LEU A 131 -16.62 -6.01 -9.73
N GLN A 132 -16.45 -6.96 -10.65
CA GLN A 132 -17.53 -7.65 -11.34
C GLN A 132 -18.43 -8.45 -10.40
N SER A 133 -17.87 -9.00 -9.32
CA SER A 133 -18.65 -9.71 -8.28
C SER A 133 -19.30 -8.76 -7.27
N GLY A 134 -19.10 -7.43 -7.37
CA GLY A 134 -19.61 -6.45 -6.40
C GLY A 134 -18.89 -6.48 -5.06
N GLU A 135 -17.67 -7.02 -5.02
CA GLU A 135 -16.88 -7.25 -3.81
C GLU A 135 -15.58 -6.41 -3.80
N LEU A 136 -15.52 -5.33 -4.58
CA LEU A 136 -14.43 -4.38 -4.56
C LEU A 136 -14.88 -3.04 -3.96
N LYS A 137 -14.12 -2.57 -2.98
CA LYS A 137 -14.19 -1.19 -2.46
C LYS A 137 -12.97 -0.42 -2.96
N VAL A 138 -13.19 0.73 -3.56
CA VAL A 138 -12.12 1.69 -3.87
C VAL A 138 -12.18 2.82 -2.86
N GLN A 139 -11.15 2.91 -2.02
CA GLN A 139 -11.00 3.96 -1.00
C GLN A 139 -10.13 5.07 -1.55
N THR A 140 -10.66 6.28 -1.72
CA THR A 140 -9.86 7.41 -2.21
C THR A 140 -9.04 8.03 -1.08
N LEU A 141 -7.74 8.21 -1.33
CA LEU A 141 -6.85 8.98 -0.47
C LEU A 141 -7.11 10.46 -0.71
N GLN A 142 -7.59 11.13 0.31
CA GLN A 142 -8.05 12.52 0.23
C GLN A 142 -6.89 13.52 0.21
N ARG A 143 -7.21 14.79 -0.01
CA ARG A 143 -6.27 15.91 0.08
C ARG A 143 -5.54 15.88 1.43
N GLY A 144 -4.23 16.02 1.41
CA GLY A 144 -3.36 15.91 2.60
C GLY A 144 -2.64 14.58 2.73
N PHE A 145 -2.98 13.60 1.88
CA PHE A 145 -2.15 12.42 1.67
C PHE A 145 -1.06 12.70 0.64
N ALA A 146 0.09 12.09 0.83
CA ALA A 146 1.14 11.94 -0.17
C ALA A 146 1.31 10.46 -0.48
N TRP A 147 1.28 10.15 -1.76
CA TRP A 147 1.71 8.87 -2.30
C TRP A 147 2.88 9.12 -3.23
N LEU A 148 3.95 8.39 -3.03
CA LEU A 148 5.19 8.52 -3.78
C LEU A 148 5.54 7.13 -4.32
N ASP A 149 5.67 7.06 -5.64
CA ASP A 149 6.17 5.88 -6.37
C ASP A 149 7.66 6.10 -6.64
N THR A 150 8.52 5.23 -6.10
CA THR A 150 9.98 5.38 -6.19
C THR A 150 10.59 4.55 -7.33
N GLY A 151 9.79 4.23 -8.35
CA GLY A 151 10.19 3.37 -9.48
C GLY A 151 11.19 3.99 -10.46
N THR A 152 11.51 5.28 -10.37
CA THR A 152 12.54 5.96 -11.18
C THR A 152 13.55 6.67 -10.31
N HIS A 153 14.73 7.01 -10.87
CA HIS A 153 15.75 7.77 -10.12
C HIS A 153 15.22 9.13 -9.65
N ASP A 154 14.46 9.82 -10.51
CA ASP A 154 13.90 11.14 -10.20
C ASP A 154 12.87 11.04 -9.08
N SER A 155 11.92 10.09 -9.17
CA SER A 155 10.90 9.91 -8.14
C SER A 155 11.48 9.41 -6.80
N LEU A 156 12.56 8.62 -6.82
CA LEU A 156 13.29 8.24 -5.61
C LEU A 156 13.96 9.45 -4.95
N ALA A 157 14.56 10.35 -5.73
CA ALA A 157 15.15 11.58 -5.22
C ALA A 157 14.08 12.50 -4.62
N GLU A 158 12.95 12.68 -5.28
CA GLU A 158 11.81 13.47 -4.78
C GLU A 158 11.26 12.88 -3.47
N ALA A 159 11.10 11.56 -3.39
CA ALA A 159 10.65 10.90 -2.18
C ALA A 159 11.64 11.10 -1.01
N SER A 160 12.94 11.06 -1.28
CA SER A 160 13.97 11.30 -0.28
C SER A 160 13.91 12.74 0.27
N ILE A 161 13.72 13.72 -0.62
CA ILE A 161 13.55 15.14 -0.23
C ILE A 161 12.26 15.32 0.59
N PHE A 162 11.16 14.70 0.15
CA PHE A 162 9.88 14.75 0.88
C PHE A 162 10.03 14.23 2.31
N VAL A 163 10.60 13.03 2.48
CA VAL A 163 10.84 12.42 3.80
C VAL A 163 11.73 13.33 4.65
N GLU A 164 12.84 13.84 4.09
CA GLU A 164 13.75 14.74 4.80
C GLU A 164 13.05 16.00 5.33
N VAL A 165 12.27 16.65 4.47
CA VAL A 165 11.54 17.88 4.84
C VAL A 165 10.54 17.62 5.96
N ILE A 166 9.73 16.57 5.84
CA ILE A 166 8.74 16.23 6.87
C ILE A 166 9.41 15.90 8.20
N GLU A 167 10.42 15.02 8.19
CA GLU A 167 11.13 14.62 9.40
C GLU A 167 11.83 15.79 10.09
N LYS A 168 12.48 16.67 9.32
CA LYS A 168 13.12 17.87 9.88
C LYS A 168 12.11 18.85 10.50
N ARG A 169 10.93 19.00 9.91
CA ARG A 169 9.91 19.94 10.40
C ARG A 169 9.15 19.41 11.61
N GLN A 170 8.82 18.14 11.62
CA GLN A 170 8.02 17.54 12.70
C GLN A 170 8.88 16.97 13.82
N GLY A 171 10.15 16.65 13.55
CA GLY A 171 11.00 15.93 14.50
C GLY A 171 10.60 14.46 14.68
N LEU A 172 9.70 13.95 13.84
CA LEU A 172 9.20 12.58 13.88
C LEU A 172 9.74 11.79 12.67
N LYS A 173 10.04 10.52 12.87
CA LYS A 173 10.49 9.64 11.81
C LYS A 173 9.30 9.02 11.07
N ILE A 174 9.37 9.00 9.74
CA ILE A 174 8.42 8.29 8.88
C ILE A 174 8.78 6.80 8.90
N ALA A 175 7.78 5.92 9.00
CA ALA A 175 7.92 4.46 8.99
C ALA A 175 8.92 3.92 10.05
N CYS A 176 9.03 4.58 11.20
CA CYS A 176 9.82 4.10 12.33
C CYS A 176 9.15 2.87 12.95
N LEU A 177 9.60 1.67 12.57
CA LEU A 177 8.97 0.39 12.96
C LEU A 177 8.96 0.20 14.47
N GLU A 178 10.07 0.50 15.15
CA GLU A 178 10.20 0.38 16.60
C GLU A 178 9.25 1.35 17.32
N GLY A 179 9.14 2.59 16.81
CA GLY A 179 8.24 3.59 17.36
C GLY A 179 6.77 3.23 17.13
N ILE A 180 6.44 2.63 15.98
CA ILE A 180 5.10 2.12 15.69
C ILE A 180 4.77 0.95 16.64
N ALA A 181 5.68 -0.01 16.79
CA ALA A 181 5.49 -1.15 17.67
C ALA A 181 5.32 -0.73 19.14
N TYR A 182 6.10 0.24 19.59
CA TYR A 182 6.00 0.78 20.94
C TYR A 182 4.66 1.49 21.18
N ARG A 183 4.25 2.38 20.28
CA ARG A 183 2.95 3.10 20.40
C ARG A 183 1.73 2.19 20.33
N ASN A 184 1.83 1.05 19.63
CA ASN A 184 0.77 0.05 19.60
C ASN A 184 0.86 -0.97 20.77
N GLY A 185 1.85 -0.85 21.67
CA GLY A 185 2.00 -1.76 22.79
C GLY A 185 2.51 -3.15 22.42
N TRP A 186 3.04 -3.33 21.20
CA TRP A 186 3.62 -4.61 20.74
C TRP A 186 4.98 -4.89 21.33
N ILE A 187 5.70 -3.84 21.74
CA ILE A 187 6.95 -3.93 22.49
C ILE A 187 6.90 -3.04 23.73
N THR A 188 7.66 -3.42 24.76
CA THR A 188 7.80 -2.66 26.01
C THR A 188 8.83 -1.53 25.86
N ALA A 189 8.82 -0.58 26.81
CA ALA A 189 9.83 0.48 26.90
C ALA A 189 11.26 -0.09 27.01
N ASP A 190 11.44 -1.16 27.79
CA ASP A 190 12.75 -1.82 27.93
C ASP A 190 13.22 -2.46 26.62
N LYS A 191 12.29 -3.04 25.85
CA LYS A 191 12.61 -3.56 24.52
C LYS A 191 12.98 -2.45 23.55
N LEU A 192 12.26 -1.31 23.56
CA LEU A 192 12.60 -0.15 22.73
C LEU A 192 13.98 0.40 23.09
N ARG A 193 14.31 0.49 24.39
CA ARG A 193 15.65 0.92 24.88
C ARG A 193 16.74 -0.02 24.38
N ALA A 194 16.55 -1.33 24.51
CA ALA A 194 17.50 -2.33 24.04
C ALA A 194 17.72 -2.26 22.51
N LEU A 195 16.66 -1.95 21.71
CA LEU A 195 16.78 -1.75 20.27
C LEU A 195 17.54 -0.47 19.92
N ALA A 196 17.40 0.59 20.72
CA ALA A 196 18.10 1.85 20.52
C ALA A 196 19.60 1.77 20.84
N GLU A 197 19.99 0.95 21.80
CA GLU A 197 21.34 0.87 22.38
C GLU A 197 22.46 0.75 21.32
N PRO A 198 22.39 -0.19 20.35
CA PRO A 198 23.42 -0.33 19.32
C PRO A 198 23.50 0.88 18.37
N MET A 199 22.48 1.71 18.33
CA MET A 199 22.33 2.85 17.41
C MET A 199 22.49 4.23 18.07
N LEU A 200 22.90 4.31 19.34
CA LEU A 200 22.99 5.58 20.07
C LEU A 200 23.97 6.60 19.47
N ARG A 201 24.91 6.13 18.65
CA ARG A 201 25.85 7.00 17.94
C ARG A 201 25.25 7.75 16.75
N ASN A 202 24.04 7.35 16.30
CA ASN A 202 23.34 8.00 15.20
C ASN A 202 22.03 8.66 15.66
N GLN A 203 21.47 9.51 14.80
CA GLN A 203 20.24 10.23 15.08
C GLN A 203 19.02 9.34 15.27
N TYR A 204 18.98 8.16 14.64
CA TYR A 204 17.85 7.26 14.73
C TYR A 204 17.74 6.61 16.12
N GLY A 205 18.85 6.07 16.65
CA GLY A 205 18.87 5.52 18.00
C GLY A 205 18.57 6.57 19.08
N GLN A 206 19.07 7.81 18.91
CA GLN A 206 18.72 8.92 19.79
C GLN A 206 17.24 9.29 19.72
N TYR A 207 16.63 9.22 18.53
CA TYR A 207 15.20 9.43 18.34
C TYR A 207 14.38 8.36 19.07
N LEU A 208 14.75 7.07 18.99
CA LEU A 208 14.05 5.99 19.69
C LEU A 208 14.01 6.23 21.21
N LEU A 209 15.08 6.77 21.80
CA LEU A 209 15.08 7.10 23.24
C LEU A 209 14.13 8.26 23.55
N LYS A 210 14.03 9.27 22.68
CA LYS A 210 13.08 10.39 22.88
C LYS A 210 11.63 9.93 22.92
N LEU A 211 11.28 8.86 22.19
CA LEU A 211 9.93 8.30 22.22
C LEU A 211 9.52 7.78 23.62
N LEU A 212 10.48 7.44 24.48
CA LEU A 212 10.22 7.02 25.86
C LEU A 212 9.82 8.19 26.76
N ASP A 213 10.21 9.41 26.39
CA ASP A 213 9.93 10.64 27.15
C ASP A 213 8.66 11.34 26.66
N GLU A 214 8.13 10.95 25.48
CA GLU A 214 6.86 11.45 24.95
C GLU A 214 5.69 10.84 25.72
N LYS A 215 4.86 11.70 26.34
CA LYS A 215 3.65 11.31 27.09
C LYS A 215 2.41 11.28 26.18
#